data_5374485919293a940ab76b7eb4dd14b4
#
_entry.id   5374485919293a940ab76b7eb4dd14b4
#
_cell.length_a   1.000
_cell.length_b   1.000
_cell.length_c   1.000
_cell.angle_alpha   90.00
_cell.angle_beta   90.00
_cell.angle_gamma   90.00
#
_symmetry.space_group_name_H-M   'P 1'
#
loop_
_entity.id
_entity.type
_entity.pdbx_description
1 polymer ?
#
loop_
_entity_poly.entity_id
_entity_poly.type
_entity_poly.pdbx_seq_one_letter_code
_entity_poly.pdbx_strand_id
1 'polypeptide(L)'
;KLKEKGVDVRSENTKVVATGYGRIAVEFADYVITEITCHARGGREMAGDNCTIIDVGGQDTKVIIVKDGMVQDFLMNDKCSAGTGKFLEIMANRLGVTLQELFDMAEAGTVLPISSLCTVFAESEVINYIGEGRKRGDIAAGVVDSVATKVAQLSQRKTFSEKAILTGGLSDSNYFCKILSEKVNHKVETTENGRYAGALGAALLAREKSR
;
A
#
# COMPACT_ATOMS: atom_id res chain seq x y z
N LYS A 1 17.42 16.90 5.54
CA LYS A 1 16.04 17.06 6.08
C LYS A 1 15.95 16.72 7.57
N LEU A 2 16.45 15.54 8.06
CA LEU A 2 16.42 15.22 9.50
C LEU A 2 17.31 16.18 10.30
N LYS A 3 18.52 16.46 9.80
CA LYS A 3 19.47 17.39 10.43
C LYS A 3 18.92 18.83 10.48
N GLU A 4 18.18 19.26 9.46
CA GLU A 4 17.47 20.56 9.43
C GLU A 4 16.36 20.66 10.50
N LYS A 5 15.85 19.51 10.95
CA LYS A 5 14.87 19.37 12.03
C LYS A 5 15.50 19.09 13.40
N GLY A 6 16.83 19.23 13.52
CA GLY A 6 17.55 19.01 14.77
C GLY A 6 17.76 17.54 15.14
N VAL A 7 17.48 16.60 14.22
CA VAL A 7 17.69 15.17 14.45
C VAL A 7 19.03 14.76 13.85
N ASP A 8 20.00 14.43 14.71
CA ASP A 8 21.26 13.83 14.31
C ASP A 8 21.18 12.29 14.47
N VAL A 9 21.15 11.59 13.34
CA VAL A 9 21.05 10.12 13.30
C VAL A 9 22.29 9.40 13.84
N ARG A 10 23.40 10.12 14.06
CA ARG A 10 24.65 9.59 14.63
C ARG A 10 24.84 9.94 16.10
N SER A 11 23.90 10.66 16.69
CA SER A 11 23.94 11.00 18.11
C SER A 11 23.65 9.76 18.96
N GLU A 12 24.35 9.60 20.06
CA GLU A 12 24.12 8.52 21.05
C GLU A 12 22.68 8.52 21.60
N ASN A 13 22.05 9.69 21.61
CA ASN A 13 20.67 9.88 22.06
C ASN A 13 19.61 9.57 20.97
N THR A 14 20.05 9.20 19.76
CA THR A 14 19.15 8.86 18.65
C THR A 14 19.29 7.38 18.35
N LYS A 15 18.17 6.67 18.31
CA LYS A 15 18.12 5.27 17.86
C LYS A 15 17.44 5.17 16.51
N VAL A 16 18.05 4.42 15.62
CA VAL A 16 17.62 4.26 14.24
C VAL A 16 17.25 2.82 13.95
N VAL A 17 16.02 2.62 13.49
CA VAL A 17 15.57 1.33 12.92
C VAL A 17 15.48 1.48 11.41
N ALA A 18 16.21 0.64 10.69
CA ALA A 18 16.06 0.49 9.24
C ALA A 18 15.06 -0.60 8.91
N THR A 19 14.20 -0.33 7.92
CA THR A 19 13.18 -1.26 7.42
C THR A 19 12.99 -1.13 5.90
N GLY A 20 12.14 -1.97 5.31
CA GLY A 20 11.90 -2.01 3.87
C GLY A 20 12.98 -2.77 3.09
N TYR A 21 12.92 -2.70 1.76
CA TYR A 21 13.86 -3.41 0.88
C TYR A 21 15.30 -2.98 1.06
N GLY A 22 15.54 -1.67 1.25
CA GLY A 22 16.87 -1.08 1.40
C GLY A 22 17.47 -1.17 2.81
N ARG A 23 16.82 -1.81 3.78
CA ARG A 23 17.20 -1.78 5.19
C ARG A 23 18.64 -2.23 5.47
N ILE A 24 19.16 -3.16 4.67
CA ILE A 24 20.51 -3.71 4.86
C ILE A 24 21.59 -2.68 4.47
N ALA A 25 21.27 -1.75 3.57
CA ALA A 25 22.20 -0.71 3.10
C ALA A 25 22.25 0.53 4.02
N VAL A 26 21.52 0.55 5.12
CA VAL A 26 21.51 1.68 6.08
C VAL A 26 22.58 1.44 7.15
N GLU A 27 23.80 1.85 6.85
CA GLU A 27 25.00 1.58 7.70
C GLU A 27 24.92 2.20 9.10
N PHE A 28 24.15 3.30 9.27
CA PHE A 28 23.98 4.00 10.55
C PHE A 28 22.77 3.51 11.35
N ALA A 29 22.14 2.41 10.95
CA ALA A 29 21.02 1.86 11.71
C ALA A 29 21.50 1.08 12.93
N ASP A 30 20.93 1.37 14.10
CA ASP A 30 21.16 0.57 15.31
C ASP A 30 20.49 -0.81 15.21
N TYR A 31 19.35 -0.88 14.51
CA TYR A 31 18.58 -2.11 14.33
C TYR A 31 18.04 -2.23 12.91
N VAL A 32 18.03 -3.47 12.41
CA VAL A 32 17.39 -3.83 11.14
C VAL A 32 16.17 -4.70 11.43
N ILE A 33 14.98 -4.19 11.12
CA ILE A 33 13.71 -4.87 11.42
C ILE A 33 12.91 -5.08 10.13
N THR A 34 12.18 -6.20 10.05
CA THR A 34 11.39 -6.52 8.86
C THR A 34 10.27 -5.49 8.66
N GLU A 35 9.92 -5.27 7.42
CA GLU A 35 8.86 -4.34 7.04
C GLU A 35 7.50 -4.76 7.61
N ILE A 36 7.21 -6.06 7.62
CA ILE A 36 5.98 -6.61 8.21
C ILE A 36 5.88 -6.26 9.69
N THR A 37 6.96 -6.43 10.46
CA THR A 37 7.00 -6.08 11.87
C THR A 37 6.80 -4.59 12.11
N CYS A 38 7.44 -3.75 11.29
CA CYS A 38 7.28 -2.30 11.38
C CYS A 38 5.85 -1.86 11.00
N HIS A 39 5.28 -2.40 9.91
CA HIS A 39 3.90 -2.10 9.53
C HIS A 39 2.89 -2.54 10.59
N ALA A 40 3.07 -3.74 11.16
CA ALA A 40 2.23 -4.22 12.25
C ALA A 40 2.27 -3.28 13.46
N ARG A 41 3.47 -2.83 13.87
CA ARG A 41 3.62 -1.90 14.99
C ARG A 41 2.99 -0.53 14.69
N GLY A 42 3.15 -0.01 13.47
CA GLY A 42 2.53 1.24 13.05
C GLY A 42 1.01 1.13 12.91
N GLY A 43 0.52 0.06 12.31
CA GLY A 43 -0.91 -0.20 12.18
C GLY A 43 -1.61 -0.39 13.52
N ARG A 44 -0.95 -1.07 14.47
CA ARG A 44 -1.41 -1.16 15.87
C ARG A 44 -1.59 0.23 16.51
N GLU A 45 -0.66 1.14 16.28
CA GLU A 45 -0.77 2.52 16.78
C GLU A 45 -1.98 3.26 16.20
N MET A 46 -2.28 3.00 14.92
CA MET A 46 -3.36 3.66 14.19
C MET A 46 -4.73 3.02 14.44
N ALA A 47 -4.78 1.70 14.63
CA ALA A 47 -6.03 0.92 14.60
C ALA A 47 -6.29 0.08 15.86
N GLY A 48 -5.31 -0.03 16.76
CA GLY A 48 -5.42 -0.83 17.99
C GLY A 48 -4.84 -2.24 17.85
N ASP A 49 -4.90 -3.01 18.94
CA ASP A 49 -4.20 -4.27 19.10
C ASP A 49 -4.77 -5.43 18.27
N ASN A 50 -5.99 -5.28 17.76
CA ASN A 50 -6.66 -6.26 16.92
C ASN A 50 -7.11 -5.59 15.61
N CYS A 51 -6.31 -5.72 14.57
CA CYS A 51 -6.59 -5.10 13.27
C CYS A 51 -6.04 -5.91 12.09
N THR A 52 -6.65 -5.67 10.93
CA THR A 52 -6.14 -6.10 9.63
C THR A 52 -5.53 -4.89 8.93
N ILE A 53 -4.29 -5.01 8.48
CA ILE A 53 -3.60 -3.97 7.74
C ILE A 53 -3.46 -4.45 6.30
N ILE A 54 -4.01 -3.69 5.36
CA ILE A 54 -3.82 -3.89 3.93
C ILE A 54 -2.85 -2.80 3.47
N ASP A 55 -1.61 -3.18 3.23
CA ASP A 55 -0.56 -2.27 2.76
C ASP A 55 -0.39 -2.41 1.26
N VAL A 56 -0.67 -1.34 0.52
CA VAL A 56 -0.48 -1.30 -0.93
C VAL A 56 0.68 -0.37 -1.24
N GLY A 57 1.85 -0.98 -1.38
CA GLY A 57 3.10 -0.32 -1.71
C GLY A 57 3.31 -0.12 -3.21
N GLY A 58 4.42 0.52 -3.57
CA GLY A 58 4.83 0.69 -4.97
C GLY A 58 5.27 -0.63 -5.62
N GLN A 59 5.91 -1.54 -4.89
CA GLN A 59 6.50 -2.77 -5.42
C GLN A 59 5.78 -4.04 -4.95
N ASP A 60 5.06 -3.98 -3.86
CA ASP A 60 4.40 -5.12 -3.24
C ASP A 60 3.07 -4.73 -2.58
N THR A 61 2.31 -5.75 -2.21
CA THR A 61 1.09 -5.60 -1.42
C THR A 61 1.12 -6.61 -0.30
N LYS A 62 0.80 -6.18 0.91
CA LYS A 62 0.79 -7.01 2.11
C LYS A 62 -0.57 -6.96 2.80
N VAL A 63 -0.97 -8.10 3.36
CA VAL A 63 -2.10 -8.21 4.28
C VAL A 63 -1.55 -8.76 5.58
N ILE A 64 -1.66 -8.00 6.65
CA ILE A 64 -1.08 -8.33 7.95
C ILE A 64 -2.21 -8.42 8.97
N ILE A 65 -2.32 -9.54 9.65
CA ILE A 65 -3.28 -9.74 10.74
C ILE A 65 -2.56 -9.52 12.05
N VAL A 66 -3.01 -8.52 12.79
CA VAL A 66 -2.52 -8.22 14.14
C VAL A 66 -3.58 -8.67 15.14
N LYS A 67 -3.18 -9.46 16.12
CA LYS A 67 -3.99 -9.91 17.24
C LYS A 67 -3.21 -9.77 18.54
N ASP A 68 -3.85 -9.21 19.54
CA ASP A 68 -3.25 -8.95 20.87
C ASP A 68 -1.92 -8.20 20.76
N GLY A 69 -1.84 -7.26 19.79
CA GLY A 69 -0.69 -6.43 19.52
C GLY A 69 0.48 -7.12 18.81
N MET A 70 0.32 -8.38 18.37
CA MET A 70 1.36 -9.15 17.68
C MET A 70 0.91 -9.56 16.27
N VAL A 71 1.88 -9.72 15.37
CA VAL A 71 1.62 -10.31 14.04
C VAL A 71 1.21 -11.77 14.24
N GLN A 72 -0.05 -12.07 13.96
CA GLN A 72 -0.55 -13.45 13.98
C GLN A 72 -0.28 -14.15 12.65
N ASP A 73 -0.48 -13.43 11.54
CA ASP A 73 -0.36 -14.00 10.21
C ASP A 73 -0.16 -12.88 9.16
N PHE A 74 0.36 -13.23 8.00
CA PHE A 74 0.47 -12.28 6.89
C PHE A 74 0.47 -12.99 5.53
N LEU A 75 0.12 -12.23 4.50
CA LEU A 75 0.30 -12.59 3.09
C LEU A 75 0.99 -11.45 2.37
N MET A 76 1.74 -11.76 1.33
CA MET A 76 2.43 -10.78 0.51
C MET A 76 2.39 -11.17 -0.96
N ASN A 77 2.18 -10.17 -1.82
CA ASN A 77 2.46 -10.24 -3.25
C ASN A 77 3.68 -9.35 -3.53
N ASP A 78 4.84 -9.97 -3.70
CA ASP A 78 6.13 -9.31 -3.96
C ASP A 78 6.76 -9.77 -5.30
N LYS A 79 6.06 -10.62 -6.05
CA LYS A 79 6.56 -11.22 -7.31
C LYS A 79 5.91 -10.63 -8.55
N CYS A 80 4.75 -10.00 -8.41
CA CYS A 80 3.98 -9.51 -9.53
C CYS A 80 3.54 -8.06 -9.30
N SER A 81 3.79 -7.17 -10.25
CA SER A 81 3.36 -5.77 -10.15
C SER A 81 1.84 -5.58 -10.23
N ALA A 82 1.10 -6.57 -10.78
CA ALA A 82 -0.35 -6.54 -10.73
C ALA A 82 -0.86 -6.51 -9.28
N GLY A 83 -1.68 -5.52 -8.95
CA GLY A 83 -2.15 -5.30 -7.58
C GLY A 83 -1.21 -4.45 -6.72
N THR A 84 -0.29 -3.69 -7.33
CA THR A 84 0.62 -2.77 -6.64
C THR A 84 0.57 -1.36 -7.24
N GLY A 85 1.15 -0.38 -6.56
CA GLY A 85 1.28 0.99 -7.07
C GLY A 85 2.04 1.08 -8.38
N LYS A 86 3.00 0.17 -8.63
CA LYS A 86 3.77 0.13 -9.88
C LYS A 86 2.90 -0.13 -11.10
N PHE A 87 1.91 -0.99 -10.98
CA PHE A 87 0.93 -1.21 -12.04
C PHE A 87 0.20 0.08 -12.39
N LEU A 88 -0.30 0.82 -11.38
CA LEU A 88 -0.99 2.09 -11.60
C LEU A 88 -0.09 3.13 -12.26
N GLU A 89 1.18 3.23 -11.85
CA GLU A 89 2.16 4.13 -12.48
C GLU A 89 2.37 3.82 -13.96
N ILE A 90 2.51 2.53 -14.32
CA ILE A 90 2.68 2.09 -15.71
C ILE A 90 1.45 2.51 -16.52
N MET A 91 0.25 2.25 -16.02
CA MET A 91 -0.99 2.57 -16.74
C MET A 91 -1.25 4.08 -16.84
N ALA A 92 -0.95 4.84 -15.78
CA ALA A 92 -1.02 6.30 -15.79
C ALA A 92 -0.08 6.88 -16.88
N ASN A 93 1.15 6.37 -16.97
CA ASN A 93 2.11 6.75 -18.01
C ASN A 93 1.59 6.42 -19.42
N ARG A 94 0.92 5.28 -19.63
CA ARG A 94 0.31 4.93 -20.93
C ARG A 94 -0.85 5.84 -21.28
N LEU A 95 -1.60 6.30 -20.30
CA LEU A 95 -2.64 7.30 -20.48
C LEU A 95 -2.09 8.73 -20.56
N GLY A 96 -0.79 8.98 -20.33
CA GLY A 96 -0.18 10.31 -20.33
C GLY A 96 -0.73 11.21 -19.22
N VAL A 97 -0.94 10.65 -18.02
CA VAL A 97 -1.47 11.35 -16.83
C VAL A 97 -0.65 11.06 -15.60
N THR A 98 -0.77 11.89 -14.59
CA THR A 98 -0.26 11.62 -13.26
C THR A 98 -1.12 10.56 -12.55
N LEU A 99 -0.60 10.00 -11.46
CA LEU A 99 -1.37 9.03 -10.66
C LEU A 99 -2.62 9.66 -10.03
N GLN A 100 -2.55 10.94 -9.63
CA GLN A 100 -3.71 11.65 -9.10
C GLN A 100 -4.79 11.83 -10.18
N GLU A 101 -4.43 12.30 -11.35
CA GLU A 101 -5.35 12.43 -12.49
C GLU A 101 -5.97 11.09 -12.89
N LEU A 102 -5.21 9.97 -12.77
CA LEU A 102 -5.75 8.64 -13.01
C LEU A 102 -6.89 8.33 -12.05
N PHE A 103 -6.74 8.61 -10.76
CA PHE A 103 -7.79 8.40 -9.76
C PHE A 103 -9.00 9.32 -9.97
N ASP A 104 -8.76 10.60 -10.26
CA ASP A 104 -9.82 11.58 -10.51
C ASP A 104 -10.66 11.19 -11.74
N MET A 105 -9.99 10.72 -12.80
CA MET A 105 -10.66 10.21 -14.00
C MET A 105 -11.42 8.91 -13.74
N ALA A 106 -10.84 8.01 -12.95
CA ALA A 106 -11.44 6.72 -12.62
C ALA A 106 -12.73 6.87 -11.81
N GLU A 107 -12.78 7.81 -10.88
CA GLU A 107 -13.96 8.07 -10.04
C GLU A 107 -15.17 8.54 -10.87
N ALA A 108 -14.91 9.28 -11.96
CA ALA A 108 -15.94 9.76 -12.89
C ALA A 108 -16.26 8.75 -14.03
N GLY A 109 -15.49 7.67 -14.17
CA GLY A 109 -15.58 6.72 -15.27
C GLY A 109 -16.47 5.51 -14.98
N THR A 110 -16.79 4.78 -16.06
CA THR A 110 -17.44 3.46 -15.99
C THR A 110 -16.40 2.38 -16.18
N VAL A 111 -16.38 1.37 -15.31
CA VAL A 111 -15.37 0.32 -15.34
C VAL A 111 -15.38 -0.46 -16.67
N LEU A 112 -14.28 -0.41 -17.42
CA LEU A 112 -14.00 -1.31 -18.54
C LEU A 112 -13.23 -2.54 -18.05
N PRO A 113 -13.56 -3.75 -18.50
CA PRO A 113 -12.85 -4.97 -18.11
C PRO A 113 -11.37 -4.89 -18.52
N ILE A 114 -10.45 -5.03 -17.57
CA ILE A 114 -9.00 -5.09 -17.81
C ILE A 114 -8.47 -6.34 -17.12
N SER A 115 -7.65 -7.12 -17.82
CA SER A 115 -7.04 -8.33 -17.27
C SER A 115 -6.15 -7.98 -16.09
N SER A 116 -6.42 -8.62 -14.95
CA SER A 116 -5.60 -8.48 -13.74
C SER A 116 -4.50 -9.54 -13.63
N LEU A 117 -4.35 -10.43 -14.59
CA LEU A 117 -3.43 -11.56 -14.52
C LEU A 117 -1.97 -11.17 -14.71
N CYS A 118 -1.69 -10.26 -15.64
CA CYS A 118 -0.34 -9.82 -15.94
C CYS A 118 -0.35 -8.37 -16.43
N THR A 119 0.61 -7.57 -15.97
CA THR A 119 0.77 -6.17 -16.37
C THR A 119 0.95 -6.00 -17.88
N VAL A 120 1.67 -6.92 -18.55
CA VAL A 120 1.91 -6.86 -20.00
C VAL A 120 0.59 -7.01 -20.78
N PHE A 121 -0.26 -7.94 -20.38
CA PHE A 121 -1.56 -8.13 -21.02
C PHE A 121 -2.50 -6.96 -20.73
N ALA A 122 -2.55 -6.49 -19.50
CA ALA A 122 -3.35 -5.31 -19.14
C ALA A 122 -2.90 -4.06 -19.90
N GLU A 123 -1.59 -3.87 -20.10
CA GLU A 123 -1.05 -2.78 -20.90
C GLU A 123 -1.53 -2.85 -22.34
N SER A 124 -1.51 -4.04 -22.95
CA SER A 124 -2.01 -4.25 -24.32
C SER A 124 -3.51 -3.95 -24.43
N GLU A 125 -4.30 -4.36 -23.43
CA GLU A 125 -5.74 -4.04 -23.38
C GLU A 125 -5.98 -2.53 -23.30
N VAL A 126 -5.23 -1.81 -22.47
CA VAL A 126 -5.31 -0.34 -22.34
C VAL A 126 -4.98 0.32 -23.66
N ILE A 127 -3.91 -0.12 -24.35
CA ILE A 127 -3.52 0.42 -25.67
C ILE A 127 -4.62 0.18 -26.70
N ASN A 128 -5.24 -1.00 -26.72
CA ASN A 128 -6.34 -1.31 -27.61
C ASN A 128 -7.55 -0.41 -27.34
N TYR A 129 -7.94 -0.20 -26.08
CA TYR A 129 -9.04 0.71 -25.74
C TYR A 129 -8.76 2.16 -26.15
N ILE A 130 -7.52 2.63 -26.04
CA ILE A 130 -7.10 3.94 -26.55
C ILE A 130 -7.28 3.98 -28.07
N GLY A 131 -6.84 2.95 -28.79
CA GLY A 131 -6.97 2.83 -30.24
C GLY A 131 -8.44 2.77 -30.72
N GLU A 132 -9.33 2.15 -29.93
CA GLU A 132 -10.77 2.13 -30.16
C GLU A 132 -11.47 3.46 -29.83
N GLY A 133 -10.77 4.45 -29.30
CA GLY A 133 -11.36 5.73 -28.90
C GLY A 133 -12.27 5.65 -27.67
N ARG A 134 -12.07 4.63 -26.78
CA ARG A 134 -12.81 4.57 -25.51
C ARG A 134 -12.52 5.78 -24.64
N LYS A 135 -13.47 6.15 -23.79
CA LYS A 135 -13.29 7.27 -22.87
C LYS A 135 -12.15 6.98 -21.89
N ARG A 136 -11.23 7.93 -21.75
CA ARG A 136 -10.07 7.77 -20.85
C ARG A 136 -10.46 7.52 -19.40
N GLY A 137 -11.57 8.13 -18.93
CA GLY A 137 -12.13 7.88 -17.61
C GLY A 137 -12.56 6.43 -17.40
N ASP A 138 -13.19 5.82 -18.42
CA ASP A 138 -13.64 4.44 -18.33
C ASP A 138 -12.46 3.46 -18.33
N ILE A 139 -11.40 3.76 -19.08
CA ILE A 139 -10.13 3.01 -19.04
C ILE A 139 -9.49 3.14 -17.67
N ALA A 140 -9.41 4.36 -17.13
CA ALA A 140 -8.86 4.62 -15.80
C ALA A 140 -9.63 3.87 -14.70
N ALA A 141 -10.97 3.87 -14.77
CA ALA A 141 -11.82 3.11 -13.86
C ALA A 141 -11.51 1.60 -13.91
N GLY A 142 -11.35 1.04 -15.10
CA GLY A 142 -10.95 -0.36 -15.28
C GLY A 142 -9.57 -0.67 -14.71
N VAL A 143 -8.59 0.23 -14.90
CA VAL A 143 -7.25 0.10 -14.33
C VAL A 143 -7.29 0.05 -12.81
N VAL A 144 -7.97 1.01 -12.17
CA VAL A 144 -8.06 1.07 -10.70
C VAL A 144 -8.84 -0.14 -10.16
N ASP A 145 -9.93 -0.52 -10.83
CA ASP A 145 -10.73 -1.69 -10.46
C ASP A 145 -9.92 -3.00 -10.51
N SER A 146 -9.05 -3.17 -11.51
CA SER A 146 -8.21 -4.36 -11.64
C SER A 146 -7.21 -4.48 -10.48
N VAL A 147 -6.62 -3.38 -10.01
CA VAL A 147 -5.74 -3.36 -8.84
C VAL A 147 -6.53 -3.69 -7.58
N ALA A 148 -7.68 -3.04 -7.36
CA ALA A 148 -8.53 -3.31 -6.21
C ALA A 148 -8.99 -4.77 -6.18
N THR A 149 -9.32 -5.36 -7.34
CA THR A 149 -9.65 -6.78 -7.47
C THR A 149 -8.50 -7.68 -7.02
N LYS A 150 -7.27 -7.38 -7.45
CA LYS A 150 -6.08 -8.15 -7.05
C LYS A 150 -5.81 -8.07 -5.55
N VAL A 151 -5.89 -6.86 -5.00
CA VAL A 151 -5.72 -6.62 -3.55
C VAL A 151 -6.81 -7.37 -2.77
N ALA A 152 -8.05 -7.31 -3.22
CA ALA A 152 -9.17 -8.03 -2.61
C ALA A 152 -8.95 -9.56 -2.64
N GLN A 153 -8.55 -10.14 -3.77
CA GLN A 153 -8.24 -11.57 -3.89
C GLN A 153 -7.13 -12.02 -2.93
N LEU A 154 -6.11 -11.19 -2.70
CA LEU A 154 -5.08 -11.47 -1.72
C LEU A 154 -5.65 -11.39 -0.30
N SER A 155 -6.43 -10.35 -0.01
CA SER A 155 -6.97 -10.04 1.31
C SER A 155 -8.00 -11.08 1.77
N GLN A 156 -8.88 -11.55 0.88
CA GLN A 156 -9.92 -12.54 1.17
C GLN A 156 -9.37 -13.94 1.54
N ARG A 157 -8.07 -14.16 1.36
CA ARG A 157 -7.40 -15.39 1.81
C ARG A 157 -7.17 -15.42 3.34
N LYS A 158 -7.50 -14.32 4.02
CA LYS A 158 -7.41 -14.18 5.48
C LYS A 158 -8.75 -13.74 6.06
N THR A 159 -9.00 -14.15 7.29
CA THR A 159 -10.12 -13.65 8.07
C THR A 159 -9.78 -12.27 8.61
N PHE A 160 -10.59 -11.28 8.32
CA PHE A 160 -10.38 -9.92 8.77
C PHE A 160 -10.70 -9.78 10.27
N SER A 161 -9.93 -8.95 10.94
CA SER A 161 -10.29 -8.38 12.22
C SER A 161 -11.46 -7.41 12.04
N GLU A 162 -12.19 -7.10 13.11
CA GLU A 162 -13.29 -6.12 13.05
C GLU A 162 -12.84 -4.79 12.41
N LYS A 163 -11.63 -4.35 12.72
CA LYS A 163 -11.03 -3.14 12.19
C LYS A 163 -10.03 -3.47 11.09
N ALA A 164 -10.25 -2.94 9.90
CA ALA A 164 -9.33 -3.07 8.77
C ALA A 164 -8.90 -1.68 8.27
N ILE A 165 -7.61 -1.48 8.05
CA ILE A 165 -7.05 -0.22 7.57
C ILE A 165 -6.24 -0.41 6.29
N LEU A 166 -6.31 0.61 5.42
CA LEU A 166 -5.46 0.73 4.23
C LEU A 166 -4.23 1.58 4.57
N THR A 167 -3.05 1.05 4.25
CA THR A 167 -1.76 1.73 4.40
C THR A 167 -0.98 1.72 3.08
N GLY A 168 0.20 2.34 3.07
CA GLY A 168 1.03 2.46 1.87
C GLY A 168 0.62 3.61 0.96
N GLY A 169 1.15 3.60 -0.26
CA GLY A 169 1.00 4.72 -1.20
C GLY A 169 -0.43 5.01 -1.64
N LEU A 170 -1.34 4.02 -1.55
CA LEU A 170 -2.74 4.18 -1.93
C LEU A 170 -3.66 4.58 -0.76
N SER A 171 -3.15 4.69 0.46
CA SER A 171 -3.94 5.06 1.64
C SER A 171 -4.54 6.47 1.57
N ASP A 172 -3.99 7.33 0.70
CA ASP A 172 -4.49 8.70 0.52
C ASP A 172 -5.72 8.78 -0.43
N SER A 173 -6.06 7.67 -1.13
CA SER A 173 -7.19 7.62 -2.06
C SER A 173 -8.46 7.07 -1.40
N ASN A 174 -9.39 7.95 -1.05
CA ASN A 174 -10.71 7.55 -0.55
C ASN A 174 -11.49 6.71 -1.57
N TYR A 175 -11.35 7.03 -2.86
CA TYR A 175 -11.97 6.27 -3.95
C TYR A 175 -11.48 4.83 -3.99
N PHE A 176 -10.15 4.61 -3.93
CA PHE A 176 -9.59 3.26 -3.88
C PHE A 176 -10.04 2.49 -2.63
N CYS A 177 -10.04 3.16 -1.48
CA CYS A 177 -10.47 2.58 -0.20
C CYS A 177 -11.94 2.12 -0.27
N LYS A 178 -12.82 2.93 -0.89
CA LYS A 178 -14.23 2.59 -1.11
C LYS A 178 -14.38 1.33 -1.98
N ILE A 179 -13.74 1.31 -3.16
CA ILE A 179 -13.81 0.15 -4.08
C ILE A 179 -13.28 -1.11 -3.39
N LEU A 180 -12.15 -0.99 -2.67
CA LEU A 180 -11.58 -2.12 -1.95
C LEU A 180 -12.55 -2.66 -0.89
N SER A 181 -13.18 -1.77 -0.11
CA SER A 181 -14.17 -2.16 0.90
C SER A 181 -15.35 -2.93 0.29
N GLU A 182 -15.86 -2.47 -0.86
CA GLU A 182 -16.93 -3.15 -1.59
C GLU A 182 -16.49 -4.55 -2.05
N LYS A 183 -15.27 -4.67 -2.62
CA LYS A 183 -14.75 -5.95 -3.14
C LYS A 183 -14.43 -6.97 -2.05
N VAL A 184 -13.96 -6.54 -0.89
CA VAL A 184 -13.68 -7.46 0.24
C VAL A 184 -14.91 -7.72 1.10
N ASN A 185 -16.02 -7.03 0.85
CA ASN A 185 -17.24 -7.06 1.66
C ASN A 185 -16.95 -6.81 3.17
N HIS A 186 -16.06 -5.87 3.43
CA HIS A 186 -15.66 -5.46 4.78
C HIS A 186 -15.26 -4.00 4.76
N LYS A 187 -15.62 -3.24 5.81
CA LYS A 187 -15.23 -1.84 5.91
C LYS A 187 -13.72 -1.72 6.07
N VAL A 188 -13.05 -1.15 5.07
CA VAL A 188 -11.65 -0.75 5.14
C VAL A 188 -11.61 0.77 5.32
N GLU A 189 -10.77 1.25 6.23
CA GLU A 189 -10.66 2.66 6.55
C GLU A 189 -9.29 3.21 6.17
N THR A 190 -9.24 4.45 5.70
CA THR A 190 -8.01 5.21 5.61
C THR A 190 -7.65 5.76 6.99
N THR A 191 -6.36 5.99 7.24
CA THR A 191 -5.88 6.58 8.48
C THR A 191 -4.99 7.76 8.16
N GLU A 192 -4.99 8.76 9.04
CA GLU A 192 -4.03 9.84 8.96
C GLU A 192 -2.60 9.26 8.98
N ASN A 193 -1.77 9.68 8.04
CA ASN A 193 -0.41 9.17 7.87
C ASN A 193 -0.29 7.65 7.56
N GLY A 194 -1.33 6.99 7.07
CA GLY A 194 -1.31 5.57 6.67
C GLY A 194 -0.18 5.22 5.71
N ARG A 195 0.19 6.17 4.84
CA ARG A 195 1.36 6.08 3.95
C ARG A 195 2.67 5.82 4.69
N TYR A 196 2.79 6.28 5.92
CA TYR A 196 4.00 6.20 6.73
C TYR A 196 3.91 5.15 7.85
N ALA A 197 2.93 4.24 7.81
CA ALA A 197 2.72 3.22 8.84
C ALA A 197 4.01 2.44 9.17
N GLY A 198 4.75 2.00 8.15
CA GLY A 198 6.02 1.30 8.33
C GLY A 198 7.09 2.16 9.02
N ALA A 199 7.20 3.44 8.65
CA ALA A 199 8.16 4.36 9.26
C ALA A 199 7.78 4.71 10.70
N LEU A 200 6.49 4.91 10.97
CA LEU A 200 5.98 5.11 12.33
C LEU A 200 6.29 3.91 13.21
N GLY A 201 6.00 2.71 12.73
CA GLY A 201 6.30 1.48 13.47
C GLY A 201 7.78 1.30 13.73
N ALA A 202 8.64 1.61 12.76
CA ALA A 202 10.10 1.59 12.92
C ALA A 202 10.55 2.56 14.04
N ALA A 203 10.02 3.78 14.05
CA ALA A 203 10.34 4.78 15.08
C ALA A 203 9.86 4.35 16.48
N LEU A 204 8.67 3.74 16.58
CA LEU A 204 8.14 3.23 17.84
C LEU A 204 8.98 2.05 18.37
N LEU A 205 9.39 1.14 17.48
CA LEU A 205 10.29 0.03 17.84
C LEU A 205 11.69 0.52 18.26
N ALA A 206 12.21 1.58 17.62
CA ALA A 206 13.47 2.21 18.04
C ALA A 206 13.35 2.72 19.48
N ARG A 207 12.27 3.41 19.82
CA ARG A 207 11.99 3.91 21.19
C ARG A 207 11.83 2.79 22.21
N GLU A 208 11.17 1.69 21.85
CA GLU A 208 10.98 0.55 22.74
C GLU A 208 12.29 -0.19 23.06
N LYS A 209 13.21 -0.27 22.09
CA LYS A 209 14.53 -0.89 22.26
C LYS A 209 15.55 0.00 22.97
N SER A 210 15.23 1.29 23.19
CA SER A 210 16.08 2.25 23.90
C SER A 210 15.79 2.27 25.41
N ARG A 211 14.77 1.58 25.87
CA ARG A 211 14.38 1.42 27.28
C ARG A 211 14.98 0.16 27.87
#